data_8eadb8157f47868a3e3a5aaf094bbfd8
#
_entry.id   8eadb8157f47868a3e3a5aaf094bbfd8
#
_cell.length_a   1.000
_cell.length_b   1.000
_cell.length_c   1.000
_cell.angle_alpha   90.00
_cell.angle_beta   90.00
_cell.angle_gamma   90.00
#
_symmetry.space_group_name_H-M   'P 1'
#
loop_
_entity.id
_entity.type
_entity.pdbx_description
1 polymer ?
#
loop_
_entity_poly.entity_id
_entity_poly.type
_entity_poly.pdbx_seq_one_letter_code
_entity_poly.pdbx_strand_id
1 'polypeptide(L)'
;MPIIACSGVSKTYRGNARLVHALDDISFSAEPNEFVTFVGPSGCGKSTLLKIVGGLLDRSAGDVTVKGEPVLGPRRDIGLMFQTAVLFDWRTALENVLLPVEVLRLDATAYRPRAQDILKMVGLEGFEASYPNQLSGGMQQRVSLSRALVYEPDLLLMDEPFGALDEFTRERLNLEIQRIWMERRKTVLFVTHNISEAVFLSDQILVMTPRPGRVARIVRVSFPRPREIRLMKTPEFASLVFEIREILGVA
;
A
#
# COMPACT_ATOMS: atom_id res chain seq x y z
N MET A 1 9.22 -14.03 13.96
CA MET A 1 8.34 -13.09 14.69
C MET A 1 7.77 -12.12 13.65
N PRO A 2 6.45 -11.97 13.56
CA PRO A 2 5.85 -11.12 12.56
C PRO A 2 6.32 -9.66 12.71
N ILE A 3 6.51 -8.98 11.59
CA ILE A 3 6.86 -7.55 11.58
C ILE A 3 5.63 -6.69 11.92
N ILE A 4 4.43 -7.17 11.57
CA ILE A 4 3.15 -6.56 11.92
C ILE A 4 2.29 -7.62 12.58
N ALA A 5 1.67 -7.28 13.71
CA ALA A 5 0.61 -8.09 14.29
C ALA A 5 -0.56 -7.20 14.72
N CYS A 6 -1.75 -7.59 14.27
CA CYS A 6 -3.04 -7.01 14.66
C CYS A 6 -3.84 -8.08 15.40
N SER A 7 -4.39 -7.74 16.57
CA SER A 7 -5.19 -8.64 17.38
C SER A 7 -6.47 -7.94 17.84
N GLY A 8 -7.62 -8.39 17.36
CA GLY A 8 -8.93 -7.90 17.76
C GLY A 8 -9.19 -6.42 17.41
N VAL A 9 -8.55 -5.90 16.37
CA VAL A 9 -8.59 -4.47 16.02
C VAL A 9 -9.98 -4.08 15.59
N SER A 10 -10.57 -3.13 16.30
CA SER A 10 -11.88 -2.57 15.99
C SER A 10 -11.82 -1.04 15.89
N LYS A 11 -12.67 -0.47 15.05
CA LYS A 11 -12.80 0.99 14.90
C LYS A 11 -14.24 1.42 14.78
N THR A 12 -14.64 2.29 15.68
CA THR A 12 -15.93 2.98 15.67
C THR A 12 -15.69 4.48 15.57
N TYR A 13 -16.24 5.12 14.57
CA TYR A 13 -16.25 6.59 14.46
C TYR A 13 -17.49 7.14 15.19
N ARG A 14 -17.27 8.17 16.00
CA ARG A 14 -18.34 8.92 16.66
C ARG A 14 -18.60 10.18 15.86
N GLY A 15 -19.69 10.20 15.09
CA GLY A 15 -20.20 11.42 14.44
C GLY A 15 -21.25 12.11 15.31
N ASN A 16 -21.64 13.34 14.94
CA ASN A 16 -22.60 14.15 15.71
C ASN A 16 -23.99 13.51 15.88
N ALA A 17 -24.39 12.56 15.01
CA ALA A 17 -25.71 11.92 15.04
C ALA A 17 -25.66 10.38 14.91
N ARG A 18 -24.52 9.78 14.65
CA ARG A 18 -24.42 8.34 14.37
C ARG A 18 -23.07 7.76 14.77
N LEU A 19 -23.11 6.56 15.36
CA LEU A 19 -21.94 5.67 15.49
C LEU A 19 -21.76 4.90 14.18
N VAL A 20 -20.55 4.90 13.64
CA VAL A 20 -20.21 4.12 12.44
C VAL A 20 -19.16 3.09 12.82
N HIS A 21 -19.57 1.82 12.92
CA HIS A 21 -18.65 0.70 13.10
C HIS A 21 -17.96 0.43 11.76
N ALA A 22 -16.69 0.82 11.66
CA ALA A 22 -15.92 0.68 10.42
C ALA A 22 -15.19 -0.65 10.33
N LEU A 23 -14.58 -1.08 11.45
CA LEU A 23 -13.85 -2.34 11.59
C LEU A 23 -14.31 -3.09 12.84
N ASP A 24 -14.36 -4.41 12.76
CA ASP A 24 -14.80 -5.27 13.83
C ASP A 24 -13.94 -6.54 13.90
N ASP A 25 -13.18 -6.68 14.98
CA ASP A 25 -12.36 -7.84 15.34
C ASP A 25 -11.37 -8.28 14.26
N ILE A 26 -10.59 -7.34 13.74
CA ILE A 26 -9.57 -7.63 12.73
C ILE A 26 -8.33 -8.22 13.39
N SER A 27 -7.99 -9.45 13.01
CA SER A 27 -6.77 -10.14 13.45
C SER A 27 -5.99 -10.68 12.26
N PHE A 28 -4.72 -10.31 12.13
CA PHE A 28 -3.79 -10.83 11.13
C PHE A 28 -2.34 -10.56 11.54
N SER A 29 -1.42 -11.23 10.86
CA SER A 29 0.01 -10.96 10.96
C SER A 29 0.66 -10.90 9.57
N ALA A 30 1.75 -10.13 9.48
CA ALA A 30 2.63 -10.11 8.30
C ALA A 30 4.06 -10.43 8.74
N GLU A 31 4.70 -11.35 8.02
CA GLU A 31 6.10 -11.69 8.23
C GLU A 31 7.03 -10.66 7.56
N PRO A 32 8.30 -10.56 7.99
CA PRO A 32 9.26 -9.70 7.30
C PRO A 32 9.37 -10.02 5.80
N ASN A 33 9.39 -8.99 4.97
CA ASN A 33 9.46 -9.08 3.51
C ASN A 33 8.23 -9.73 2.85
N GLU A 34 7.11 -9.81 3.52
CA GLU A 34 5.86 -10.32 2.96
C GLU A 34 5.08 -9.19 2.27
N PHE A 35 4.46 -9.52 1.15
CA PHE A 35 3.54 -8.62 0.45
C PHE A 35 2.10 -9.02 0.81
N VAL A 36 1.45 -8.24 1.65
CA VAL A 36 0.09 -8.51 2.16
C VAL A 36 -0.90 -7.52 1.55
N THR A 37 -1.98 -8.02 0.97
CA THR A 37 -2.99 -7.17 0.35
C THR A 37 -4.35 -7.31 1.05
N PHE A 38 -5.02 -6.17 1.23
CA PHE A 38 -6.42 -6.10 1.65
C PHE A 38 -7.31 -5.89 0.44
N VAL A 39 -8.26 -6.81 0.20
CA VAL A 39 -9.28 -6.68 -0.82
C VAL A 39 -10.68 -6.69 -0.18
N GLY A 40 -11.62 -5.99 -0.79
CA GLY A 40 -12.99 -5.94 -0.30
C GLY A 40 -13.76 -4.77 -0.91
N PRO A 41 -15.09 -4.69 -0.70
CA PRO A 41 -15.92 -3.65 -1.27
C PRO A 41 -15.53 -2.26 -0.78
N SER A 42 -15.93 -1.23 -1.54
CA SER A 42 -15.68 0.15 -1.15
C SER A 42 -16.33 0.47 0.21
N GLY A 43 -15.60 1.19 1.06
CA GLY A 43 -16.10 1.57 2.38
C GLY A 43 -16.09 0.46 3.43
N CYS A 44 -15.52 -0.73 3.17
CA CYS A 44 -15.42 -1.81 4.16
C CYS A 44 -14.36 -1.58 5.26
N GLY A 45 -13.53 -0.53 5.15
CA GLY A 45 -12.58 -0.17 6.20
C GLY A 45 -11.11 -0.45 5.89
N LYS A 46 -10.73 -0.84 4.67
CA LYS A 46 -9.32 -1.12 4.27
C LYS A 46 -8.38 0.03 4.58
N SER A 47 -8.70 1.24 4.10
CA SER A 47 -7.92 2.45 4.37
C SER A 47 -7.91 2.83 5.85
N THR A 48 -9.00 2.53 6.58
CA THR A 48 -9.07 2.72 8.04
C THR A 48 -8.04 1.82 8.73
N LEU A 49 -8.00 0.54 8.37
CA LEU A 49 -7.04 -0.42 8.92
C LEU A 49 -5.60 -0.01 8.59
N LEU A 50 -5.35 0.37 7.34
CA LEU A 50 -4.03 0.84 6.92
C LEU A 50 -3.56 2.05 7.75
N LYS A 51 -4.45 3.04 7.97
CA LYS A 51 -4.14 4.23 8.79
C LYS A 51 -3.90 3.88 10.26
N ILE A 52 -4.60 2.88 10.81
CA ILE A 52 -4.37 2.39 12.17
C ILE A 52 -2.99 1.75 12.28
N VAL A 53 -2.61 0.87 11.35
CA VAL A 53 -1.27 0.26 11.31
C VAL A 53 -0.18 1.33 11.14
N GLY A 54 -0.44 2.36 10.34
CA GLY A 54 0.47 3.50 10.16
C GLY A 54 0.55 4.47 11.33
N GLY A 55 -0.26 4.27 12.39
CA GLY A 55 -0.32 5.18 13.54
C GLY A 55 -0.93 6.55 13.24
N LEU A 56 -1.65 6.69 12.11
CA LEU A 56 -2.33 7.91 11.72
C LEU A 56 -3.76 8.02 12.27
N LEU A 57 -4.27 6.92 12.81
CA LEU A 57 -5.61 6.82 13.33
C LEU A 57 -5.64 5.88 14.53
N ASP A 58 -6.25 6.32 15.62
CA ASP A 58 -6.43 5.49 16.81
C ASP A 58 -7.46 4.38 16.56
N ARG A 59 -7.17 3.20 17.07
CA ARG A 59 -8.13 2.10 17.15
C ARG A 59 -9.12 2.33 18.30
N SER A 60 -10.29 1.72 18.25
CA SER A 60 -11.27 1.74 19.37
C SER A 60 -11.08 0.57 20.33
N ALA A 61 -10.57 -0.56 19.85
CA ALA A 61 -10.23 -1.75 20.62
C ALA A 61 -9.16 -2.59 19.91
N GLY A 62 -8.62 -3.57 20.63
CA GLY A 62 -7.58 -4.47 20.13
C GLY A 62 -6.18 -3.86 20.14
N ASP A 63 -5.21 -4.60 19.63
CA ASP A 63 -3.80 -4.24 19.62
C ASP A 63 -3.18 -4.29 18.24
N VAL A 64 -2.25 -3.35 18.00
CA VAL A 64 -1.42 -3.31 16.81
C VAL A 64 0.03 -3.14 17.23
N THR A 65 0.89 -4.02 16.74
CA THR A 65 2.33 -3.92 16.94
C THR A 65 3.06 -3.91 15.59
N VAL A 66 4.14 -3.13 15.53
CA VAL A 66 5.09 -3.12 14.41
C VAL A 66 6.47 -3.38 14.99
N LYS A 67 7.17 -4.41 14.48
CA LYS A 67 8.46 -4.89 15.01
C LYS A 67 8.39 -5.23 16.52
N GLY A 68 7.25 -5.74 16.97
CA GLY A 68 7.01 -6.07 18.38
C GLY A 68 6.68 -4.88 19.29
N GLU A 69 6.71 -3.64 18.78
CA GLU A 69 6.39 -2.42 19.53
C GLU A 69 4.94 -1.99 19.28
N PRO A 70 4.18 -1.60 20.31
CA PRO A 70 2.84 -1.06 20.13
C PRO A 70 2.84 0.19 19.25
N VAL A 71 1.87 0.27 18.33
CA VAL A 71 1.66 1.48 17.51
C VAL A 71 0.83 2.49 18.31
N LEU A 72 1.49 3.56 18.75
CA LEU A 72 0.89 4.66 19.54
C LEU A 72 0.85 5.98 18.75
N GLY A 73 1.36 6.02 17.53
CA GLY A 73 1.41 7.20 16.67
C GLY A 73 2.22 6.94 15.40
N PRO A 74 2.40 7.96 14.56
CA PRO A 74 3.18 7.84 13.32
C PRO A 74 4.61 7.39 13.57
N ARG A 75 5.10 6.47 12.73
CA ARG A 75 6.45 5.89 12.84
C ARG A 75 7.33 6.35 11.68
N ARG A 76 8.63 6.52 11.95
CA ARG A 76 9.62 6.96 10.95
C ARG A 76 10.05 5.85 9.99
N ASP A 77 9.86 4.59 10.37
CA ASP A 77 10.24 3.39 9.61
C ASP A 77 9.10 2.89 8.67
N ILE A 78 8.03 3.68 8.52
CA ILE A 78 6.88 3.39 7.67
C ILE A 78 6.78 4.40 6.53
N GLY A 79 6.85 3.91 5.29
CA GLY A 79 6.53 4.67 4.09
C GLY A 79 5.03 4.61 3.79
N LEU A 80 4.42 5.77 3.51
CA LEU A 80 2.99 5.89 3.25
C LEU A 80 2.74 6.41 1.84
N MET A 81 1.86 5.72 1.12
CA MET A 81 1.32 6.17 -0.15
C MET A 81 -0.21 6.20 -0.05
N PHE A 82 -0.79 7.35 -0.27
CA PHE A 82 -2.23 7.57 -0.24
C PHE A 82 -2.86 7.38 -1.62
N GLN A 83 -4.17 7.18 -1.66
CA GLN A 83 -4.97 7.06 -2.87
C GLN A 83 -4.80 8.26 -3.81
N THR A 84 -4.69 9.47 -3.26
CA THR A 84 -4.26 10.66 -3.98
C THR A 84 -2.78 10.89 -3.76
N ALA A 85 -2.06 11.39 -4.74
CA ALA A 85 -0.60 11.58 -4.67
C ALA A 85 -0.15 12.54 -3.55
N VAL A 86 -1.03 13.48 -3.15
CA VAL A 86 -0.79 14.48 -2.09
C VAL A 86 0.59 15.13 -2.24
N LEU A 87 0.87 15.66 -3.43
CA LEU A 87 2.10 16.40 -3.71
C LEU A 87 1.93 17.87 -3.30
N PHE A 88 3.03 18.52 -2.92
CA PHE A 88 3.04 19.94 -2.72
C PHE A 88 3.19 20.67 -4.06
N ASP A 89 2.19 21.47 -4.43
CA ASP A 89 2.11 22.15 -5.73
C ASP A 89 3.25 23.15 -5.98
N TRP A 90 3.84 23.67 -4.91
CA TRP A 90 4.96 24.62 -4.94
C TRP A 90 6.34 23.95 -4.94
N ARG A 91 6.41 22.62 -5.00
CA ARG A 91 7.62 21.82 -5.07
C ARG A 91 7.69 21.05 -6.37
N THR A 92 8.87 20.94 -6.93
CA THR A 92 9.15 20.06 -8.07
C THR A 92 8.98 18.57 -7.71
N ALA A 93 8.98 17.69 -8.70
CA ALA A 93 8.93 16.25 -8.49
C ALA A 93 10.07 15.78 -7.56
N LEU A 94 11.30 16.20 -7.83
CA LEU A 94 12.46 15.85 -7.01
C LEU A 94 12.35 16.38 -5.57
N GLU A 95 11.90 17.62 -5.40
CA GLU A 95 11.69 18.22 -4.07
C GLU A 95 10.56 17.53 -3.30
N ASN A 96 9.49 17.09 -3.97
CA ASN A 96 8.46 16.26 -3.37
C ASN A 96 9.00 14.90 -2.91
N VAL A 97 9.86 14.27 -3.71
CA VAL A 97 10.52 13.00 -3.33
C VAL A 97 11.43 13.19 -2.12
N LEU A 98 12.19 14.28 -2.06
CA LEU A 98 13.10 14.57 -0.94
C LEU A 98 12.41 15.05 0.34
N LEU A 99 11.12 15.36 0.30
CA LEU A 99 10.38 15.86 1.46
C LEU A 99 10.57 15.02 2.75
N PRO A 100 10.45 13.67 2.74
CA PRO A 100 10.66 12.87 3.95
C PRO A 100 12.08 12.99 4.48
N VAL A 101 13.07 13.14 3.60
CA VAL A 101 14.48 13.32 3.98
C VAL A 101 14.66 14.60 4.78
N GLU A 102 14.03 15.70 4.32
CA GLU A 102 14.02 16.97 5.03
C GLU A 102 13.29 16.89 6.39
N VAL A 103 12.09 16.28 6.40
CA VAL A 103 11.28 16.14 7.63
C VAL A 103 12.00 15.27 8.68
N LEU A 104 12.68 14.22 8.24
CA LEU A 104 13.47 13.35 9.11
C LEU A 104 14.83 13.94 9.48
N ARG A 105 15.17 15.13 8.94
CA ARG A 105 16.46 15.83 9.13
C ARG A 105 17.67 14.99 8.69
N LEU A 106 17.50 14.24 7.60
CA LEU A 106 18.58 13.51 6.95
C LEU A 106 19.32 14.44 5.97
N ASP A 107 20.50 14.04 5.54
CA ASP A 107 21.29 14.83 4.58
C ASP A 107 20.68 14.76 3.18
N ALA A 108 19.96 15.81 2.79
CA ALA A 108 19.32 15.90 1.47
C ALA A 108 20.34 15.80 0.31
N THR A 109 21.60 16.21 0.51
CA THR A 109 22.64 16.12 -0.51
C THR A 109 23.00 14.67 -0.78
N ALA A 110 23.14 13.86 0.28
CA ALA A 110 23.41 12.43 0.18
C ALA A 110 22.24 11.64 -0.46
N TYR A 111 20.99 12.09 -0.23
CA TYR A 111 19.80 11.42 -0.76
C TYR A 111 19.40 11.87 -2.16
N ARG A 112 19.92 12.99 -2.68
CA ARG A 112 19.57 13.51 -4.01
C ARG A 112 19.88 12.54 -5.15
N PRO A 113 21.05 11.90 -5.27
CA PRO A 113 21.31 10.92 -6.31
C PRO A 113 20.32 9.76 -6.26
N ARG A 114 20.04 9.27 -5.06
CA ARG A 114 19.06 8.20 -4.84
C ARG A 114 17.64 8.59 -5.28
N ALA A 115 17.20 9.82 -4.97
CA ALA A 115 15.89 10.33 -5.40
C ALA A 115 15.80 10.38 -6.93
N GLN A 116 16.88 10.78 -7.61
CA GLN A 116 16.97 10.78 -9.07
C GLN A 116 16.93 9.36 -9.64
N ASP A 117 17.67 8.41 -9.05
CA ASP A 117 17.67 7.00 -9.45
C ASP A 117 16.27 6.39 -9.31
N ILE A 118 15.55 6.69 -8.22
CA ILE A 118 14.17 6.21 -8.03
C ILE A 118 13.23 6.84 -9.05
N LEU A 119 13.33 8.15 -9.32
CA LEU A 119 12.53 8.82 -10.35
C LEU A 119 12.79 8.22 -11.74
N LYS A 120 14.04 7.94 -12.08
CA LYS A 120 14.40 7.24 -13.32
C LYS A 120 13.83 5.82 -13.35
N MET A 121 13.92 5.08 -12.25
CA MET A 121 13.38 3.73 -12.10
C MET A 121 11.88 3.69 -12.39
N VAL A 122 11.11 4.67 -11.89
CA VAL A 122 9.66 4.75 -12.14
C VAL A 122 9.30 5.43 -13.46
N GLY A 123 10.31 5.68 -14.34
CA GLY A 123 10.11 6.26 -15.69
C GLY A 123 9.74 7.74 -15.65
N LEU A 124 10.33 8.50 -14.74
CA LEU A 124 10.21 9.96 -14.61
C LEU A 124 11.53 10.68 -14.86
N GLU A 125 12.48 10.04 -15.55
CA GLU A 125 13.72 10.68 -16.02
C GLU A 125 13.39 11.88 -16.91
N GLY A 126 13.98 13.05 -16.61
CA GLY A 126 13.72 14.32 -17.29
C GLY A 126 12.55 15.13 -16.72
N PHE A 127 11.81 14.61 -15.73
CA PHE A 127 10.68 15.31 -15.07
C PHE A 127 11.02 15.76 -13.66
N GLU A 128 12.27 15.69 -13.25
CA GLU A 128 12.73 16.00 -11.88
C GLU A 128 12.41 17.43 -11.46
N ALA A 129 12.48 18.37 -12.40
CA ALA A 129 12.21 19.80 -12.21
C ALA A 129 10.75 20.18 -12.48
N SER A 130 9.88 19.25 -12.87
CA SER A 130 8.48 19.52 -13.18
C SER A 130 7.66 19.68 -11.90
N TYR A 131 6.72 20.62 -11.91
CA TYR A 131 5.74 20.82 -10.83
C TYR A 131 4.54 19.86 -11.01
N PRO A 132 3.79 19.56 -9.92
CA PRO A 132 2.66 18.64 -9.99
C PRO A 132 1.63 18.94 -11.07
N ASN A 133 1.33 20.21 -11.32
CA ASN A 133 0.39 20.65 -12.36
C ASN A 133 0.89 20.41 -13.82
N GLN A 134 2.17 20.09 -13.98
CA GLN A 134 2.78 19.73 -15.28
C GLN A 134 2.85 18.20 -15.48
N LEU A 135 2.42 17.43 -14.50
CA LEU A 135 2.47 15.98 -14.48
C LEU A 135 1.07 15.37 -14.64
N SER A 136 0.96 14.29 -15.41
CA SER A 136 -0.29 13.50 -15.43
C SER A 136 -0.56 12.86 -14.07
N GLY A 137 -1.80 12.47 -13.79
CA GLY A 137 -2.16 11.81 -12.53
C GLY A 137 -1.32 10.55 -12.25
N GLY A 138 -1.01 9.76 -13.29
CA GLY A 138 -0.12 8.60 -13.16
C GLY A 138 1.33 8.99 -12.87
N MET A 139 1.83 10.11 -13.42
CA MET A 139 3.16 10.63 -13.08
C MET A 139 3.20 11.11 -11.63
N GLN A 140 2.17 11.82 -11.17
CA GLN A 140 2.06 12.24 -9.77
C GLN A 140 2.06 11.05 -8.80
N GLN A 141 1.36 9.96 -9.13
CA GLN A 141 1.38 8.73 -8.34
C GLN A 141 2.78 8.11 -8.28
N ARG A 142 3.52 8.12 -9.40
CA ARG A 142 4.92 7.64 -9.41
C ARG A 142 5.86 8.53 -8.59
N VAL A 143 5.66 9.85 -8.56
CA VAL A 143 6.37 10.75 -7.63
C VAL A 143 6.03 10.40 -6.18
N SER A 144 4.76 10.15 -5.86
CA SER A 144 4.32 9.75 -4.52
C SER A 144 4.95 8.42 -4.08
N LEU A 145 5.04 7.43 -4.99
CA LEU A 145 5.74 6.17 -4.75
C LEU A 145 7.23 6.41 -4.47
N SER A 146 7.89 7.24 -5.31
CA SER A 146 9.29 7.60 -5.14
C SER A 146 9.56 8.26 -3.79
N ARG A 147 8.66 9.14 -3.35
CA ARG A 147 8.69 9.77 -2.03
C ARG A 147 8.61 8.77 -0.89
N ALA A 148 7.74 7.75 -1.03
CA ALA A 148 7.61 6.70 -0.02
C ALA A 148 8.85 5.78 0.07
N LEU A 149 9.63 5.68 -1.01
CA LEU A 149 10.79 4.78 -1.10
C LEU A 149 12.13 5.43 -0.77
N VAL A 150 12.25 6.76 -0.88
CA VAL A 150 13.55 7.45 -0.87
C VAL A 150 14.35 7.24 0.40
N TYR A 151 13.73 7.21 1.57
CA TYR A 151 14.37 7.07 2.88
C TYR A 151 14.45 5.63 3.40
N GLU A 152 14.17 4.63 2.53
CA GLU A 152 14.29 3.19 2.80
C GLU A 152 13.48 2.68 4.00
N PRO A 153 12.19 2.97 4.09
CA PRO A 153 11.39 2.46 5.19
C PRO A 153 11.38 0.92 5.18
N ASP A 154 11.22 0.30 6.34
CA ASP A 154 11.12 -1.16 6.45
C ASP A 154 9.73 -1.69 6.07
N LEU A 155 8.73 -0.82 6.21
CA LEU A 155 7.33 -1.11 5.93
C LEU A 155 6.75 -0.07 4.97
N LEU A 156 6.08 -0.54 3.92
CA LEU A 156 5.36 0.30 2.96
C LEU A 156 3.85 0.06 3.12
N LEU A 157 3.11 1.13 3.35
CA LEU A 157 1.65 1.13 3.40
C LEU A 157 1.12 1.86 2.17
N MET A 158 0.36 1.18 1.31
CA MET A 158 -0.13 1.70 0.05
C MET A 158 -1.66 1.61 -0.01
N ASP A 159 -2.34 2.75 -0.07
CA ASP A 159 -3.80 2.85 -0.11
C ASP A 159 -4.27 3.11 -1.55
N GLU A 160 -4.75 2.08 -2.25
CA GLU A 160 -5.23 2.13 -3.63
C GLU A 160 -4.32 2.92 -4.58
N PRO A 161 -3.00 2.62 -4.63
CA PRO A 161 -2.01 3.48 -5.29
C PRO A 161 -2.24 3.61 -6.80
N PHE A 162 -2.99 2.70 -7.40
CA PHE A 162 -3.21 2.62 -8.84
C PHE A 162 -4.69 2.78 -9.24
N GLY A 163 -5.56 3.14 -8.30
CA GLY A 163 -7.01 3.23 -8.52
C GLY A 163 -7.43 4.21 -9.64
N ALA A 164 -6.66 5.28 -9.85
CA ALA A 164 -6.92 6.31 -10.85
C ALA A 164 -6.21 6.09 -12.20
N LEU A 165 -5.51 4.94 -12.38
CA LEU A 165 -4.71 4.69 -13.58
C LEU A 165 -5.44 3.81 -14.59
N ASP A 166 -5.13 4.04 -15.88
CA ASP A 166 -5.54 3.12 -16.93
C ASP A 166 -4.90 1.74 -16.79
N GLU A 167 -5.45 0.74 -17.46
CA GLU A 167 -5.04 -0.66 -17.32
C GLU A 167 -3.58 -0.90 -17.69
N PHE A 168 -3.10 -0.34 -18.80
CA PHE A 168 -1.72 -0.52 -19.27
C PHE A 168 -0.71 0.11 -18.29
N THR A 169 -1.00 1.31 -17.80
CA THR A 169 -0.15 1.98 -16.81
C THR A 169 -0.13 1.20 -15.50
N ARG A 170 -1.26 0.65 -15.07
CA ARG A 170 -1.38 -0.18 -13.87
C ARG A 170 -0.57 -1.47 -13.98
N GLU A 171 -0.67 -2.21 -15.09
CA GLU A 171 0.12 -3.43 -15.32
C GLU A 171 1.62 -3.13 -15.26
N ARG A 172 2.07 -2.07 -15.91
CA ARG A 172 3.47 -1.64 -15.89
C ARG A 172 3.94 -1.31 -14.47
N LEU A 173 3.13 -0.62 -13.69
CA LEU A 173 3.47 -0.28 -12.30
C LEU A 173 3.43 -1.50 -11.37
N ASN A 174 2.57 -2.47 -11.62
CA ASN A 174 2.57 -3.73 -10.88
C ASN A 174 3.88 -4.50 -11.07
N LEU A 175 4.39 -4.57 -12.31
CA LEU A 175 5.71 -5.15 -12.59
C LEU A 175 6.83 -4.37 -11.89
N GLU A 176 6.76 -3.05 -11.91
CA GLU A 176 7.76 -2.17 -11.30
C GLU A 176 7.79 -2.31 -9.77
N ILE A 177 6.60 -2.31 -9.12
CA ILE A 177 6.51 -2.56 -7.66
C ILE A 177 7.03 -3.94 -7.31
N GLN A 178 6.67 -4.97 -8.08
CA GLN A 178 7.22 -6.31 -7.85
C GLN A 178 8.75 -6.30 -7.92
N ARG A 179 9.34 -5.62 -8.93
CA ARG A 179 10.79 -5.50 -9.09
C ARG A 179 11.43 -4.81 -7.89
N ILE A 180 10.91 -3.64 -7.51
CA ILE A 180 11.36 -2.87 -6.33
C ILE A 180 11.28 -3.72 -5.06
N TRP A 181 10.15 -4.40 -4.86
CA TRP A 181 9.96 -5.27 -3.71
C TRP A 181 10.97 -6.42 -3.68
N MET A 182 11.24 -7.06 -4.83
CA MET A 182 12.22 -8.15 -4.93
C MET A 182 13.64 -7.69 -4.64
N GLU A 183 14.02 -6.49 -5.12
CA GLU A 183 15.34 -5.93 -4.92
C GLU A 183 15.56 -5.46 -3.47
N ARG A 184 14.54 -4.85 -2.86
CA ARG A 184 14.65 -4.18 -1.57
C ARG A 184 14.15 -4.99 -0.38
N ARG A 185 13.38 -6.06 -0.64
CA ARG A 185 12.85 -6.95 0.38
C ARG A 185 12.17 -6.21 1.53
N LYS A 186 11.20 -5.34 1.19
CA LYS A 186 10.40 -4.59 2.16
C LYS A 186 9.10 -5.33 2.48
N THR A 187 8.57 -5.15 3.69
CA THR A 187 7.21 -5.60 3.97
C THR A 187 6.22 -4.59 3.40
N VAL A 188 5.18 -5.06 2.75
CA VAL A 188 4.18 -4.21 2.10
C VAL A 188 2.79 -4.57 2.61
N LEU A 189 2.04 -3.57 3.06
CA LEU A 189 0.58 -3.65 3.16
C LEU A 189 -0.02 -2.84 2.02
N PHE A 190 -0.80 -3.49 1.21
CA PHE A 190 -1.37 -2.95 -0.01
C PHE A 190 -2.90 -2.99 0.05
N VAL A 191 -3.56 -1.91 -0.26
CA VAL A 191 -5.02 -1.85 -0.37
C VAL A 191 -5.38 -1.71 -1.83
N THR A 192 -6.25 -2.56 -2.32
CA THR A 192 -6.82 -2.45 -3.67
C THR A 192 -8.24 -3.00 -3.71
N HIS A 193 -9.03 -2.57 -4.69
CA HIS A 193 -10.29 -3.19 -5.07
C HIS A 193 -10.14 -4.12 -6.28
N ASN A 194 -8.96 -4.17 -6.91
CA ASN A 194 -8.67 -5.03 -8.07
C ASN A 194 -8.11 -6.38 -7.59
N ILE A 195 -8.93 -7.44 -7.75
CA ILE A 195 -8.56 -8.79 -7.30
C ILE A 195 -7.39 -9.35 -8.08
N SER A 196 -7.31 -9.10 -9.41
CA SER A 196 -6.19 -9.58 -10.22
C SER A 196 -4.87 -8.95 -9.81
N GLU A 197 -4.87 -7.66 -9.45
CA GLU A 197 -3.72 -6.96 -8.90
C GLU A 197 -3.28 -7.58 -7.56
N ALA A 198 -4.24 -7.85 -6.66
CA ALA A 198 -3.95 -8.50 -5.40
C ALA A 198 -3.32 -9.88 -5.59
N VAL A 199 -3.86 -10.72 -6.48
CA VAL A 199 -3.30 -12.05 -6.79
C VAL A 199 -1.93 -11.93 -7.44
N PHE A 200 -1.73 -10.91 -8.30
CA PHE A 200 -0.45 -10.73 -8.99
C PHE A 200 0.67 -10.28 -8.05
N LEU A 201 0.40 -9.45 -7.04
CA LEU A 201 1.43 -8.87 -6.19
C LEU A 201 1.66 -9.61 -4.88
N SER A 202 0.64 -10.25 -4.31
CA SER A 202 0.66 -10.65 -2.90
C SER A 202 1.28 -12.02 -2.66
N ASP A 203 1.77 -12.21 -1.43
CA ASP A 203 2.02 -13.52 -0.81
C ASP A 203 0.80 -13.93 0.03
N GLN A 204 0.08 -12.93 0.58
CA GLN A 204 -1.12 -13.13 1.37
C GLN A 204 -2.18 -12.08 1.03
N ILE A 205 -3.43 -12.53 0.87
CA ILE A 205 -4.58 -11.66 0.61
C ILE A 205 -5.59 -11.80 1.76
N LEU A 206 -5.91 -10.70 2.41
CA LEU A 206 -6.99 -10.60 3.38
C LEU A 206 -8.26 -10.13 2.67
N VAL A 207 -9.24 -11.03 2.57
CA VAL A 207 -10.55 -10.74 1.98
C VAL A 207 -11.46 -10.18 3.06
N MET A 208 -11.91 -8.94 2.88
CA MET A 208 -12.70 -8.23 3.89
C MET A 208 -14.19 -8.21 3.54
N THR A 209 -15.04 -8.40 4.57
CA THR A 209 -16.51 -8.27 4.45
C THR A 209 -16.93 -6.82 4.24
N PRO A 210 -18.17 -6.58 3.74
CA PRO A 210 -18.80 -5.26 3.86
C PRO A 210 -18.83 -4.76 5.32
N ARG A 211 -19.08 -3.45 5.49
CA ARG A 211 -19.13 -2.81 6.81
C ARG A 211 -20.13 -3.45 7.78
N PRO A 212 -19.74 -3.68 9.06
CA PRO A 212 -18.41 -3.50 9.61
C PRO A 212 -17.42 -4.49 9.01
N GLY A 213 -16.22 -3.96 8.58
CA GLY A 213 -15.23 -4.79 7.94
C GLY A 213 -14.66 -5.82 8.92
N ARG A 214 -14.69 -7.08 8.53
CA ARG A 214 -14.05 -8.23 9.19
C ARG A 214 -13.19 -8.96 8.17
N VAL A 215 -12.24 -9.76 8.63
CA VAL A 215 -11.51 -10.68 7.74
C VAL A 215 -12.41 -11.89 7.48
N ALA A 216 -12.95 -12.00 6.27
CA ALA A 216 -13.74 -13.16 5.86
C ALA A 216 -12.85 -14.38 5.65
N ARG A 217 -11.71 -14.18 4.99
CA ARG A 217 -10.73 -15.23 4.71
C ARG A 217 -9.34 -14.65 4.45
N ILE A 218 -8.33 -15.42 4.80
CA ILE A 218 -6.94 -15.17 4.41
C ILE A 218 -6.58 -16.18 3.32
N VAL A 219 -6.18 -15.70 2.16
CA VAL A 219 -5.81 -16.50 0.99
C VAL A 219 -4.30 -16.38 0.79
N ARG A 220 -3.60 -17.51 0.72
CA ARG A 220 -2.17 -17.57 0.40
C ARG A 220 -1.97 -17.69 -1.10
N VAL A 221 -1.03 -16.94 -1.64
CA VAL A 221 -0.68 -16.94 -3.06
C VAL A 221 0.68 -17.59 -3.23
N SER A 222 0.71 -18.74 -3.87
CA SER A 222 1.91 -19.58 -4.01
C SER A 222 2.63 -19.43 -5.37
N PHE A 223 2.19 -18.51 -6.23
CA PHE A 223 2.86 -18.29 -7.51
C PHE A 223 4.30 -17.81 -7.31
N PRO A 224 5.29 -18.44 -7.98
CA PRO A 224 6.69 -18.06 -7.87
C PRO A 224 6.92 -16.62 -8.41
N ARG A 225 7.99 -15.98 -7.96
CA ARG A 225 8.44 -14.69 -8.45
C ARG A 225 9.77 -14.84 -9.22
N PRO A 226 10.08 -13.99 -10.21
CA PRO A 226 9.24 -12.89 -10.71
C PRO A 226 7.99 -13.36 -11.42
N ARG A 227 6.85 -12.70 -11.18
CA ARG A 227 5.60 -12.95 -11.88
C ARG A 227 5.54 -12.11 -13.15
N GLU A 228 5.25 -12.72 -14.26
CA GLU A 228 5.08 -12.06 -15.54
C GLU A 228 3.59 -11.87 -15.85
N ILE A 229 3.24 -10.89 -16.69
CA ILE A 229 1.84 -10.63 -17.09
C ILE A 229 1.16 -11.86 -17.68
N ARG A 230 1.92 -12.73 -18.37
CA ARG A 230 1.38 -13.99 -18.90
C ARG A 230 0.80 -14.93 -17.82
N LEU A 231 1.23 -14.81 -16.55
CA LEU A 231 0.65 -15.56 -15.44
C LEU A 231 -0.86 -15.29 -15.31
N MET A 232 -1.32 -14.07 -15.60
CA MET A 232 -2.74 -13.73 -15.54
C MET A 232 -3.63 -14.50 -16.53
N LYS A 233 -3.02 -15.13 -17.55
CA LYS A 233 -3.73 -15.95 -18.55
C LYS A 233 -3.83 -17.42 -18.15
N THR A 234 -3.22 -17.83 -17.05
CA THR A 234 -3.25 -19.23 -16.62
C THR A 234 -4.56 -19.59 -15.91
N PRO A 235 -5.03 -20.86 -16.07
CA PRO A 235 -6.24 -21.34 -15.38
C PRO A 235 -6.13 -21.21 -13.84
N GLU A 236 -4.95 -21.47 -13.29
CA GLU A 236 -4.69 -21.40 -11.84
C GLU A 236 -4.85 -19.99 -11.31
N PHE A 237 -4.37 -18.98 -12.04
CA PHE A 237 -4.56 -17.58 -11.69
C PHE A 237 -6.05 -17.20 -11.75
N ALA A 238 -6.72 -17.57 -12.84
CA ALA A 238 -8.16 -17.31 -13.01
C ALA A 238 -8.99 -17.98 -11.91
N SER A 239 -8.66 -19.21 -11.54
CA SER A 239 -9.33 -19.95 -10.45
C SER A 239 -9.18 -19.23 -9.11
N LEU A 240 -7.99 -18.75 -8.78
CA LEU A 240 -7.77 -18.01 -7.52
C LEU A 240 -8.49 -16.66 -7.50
N VAL A 241 -8.52 -15.94 -8.64
CA VAL A 241 -9.32 -14.70 -8.77
C VAL A 241 -10.81 -15.01 -8.58
N PHE A 242 -11.29 -16.12 -9.13
CA PHE A 242 -12.70 -16.53 -9.00
C PHE A 242 -13.04 -16.92 -7.56
N GLU A 243 -12.19 -17.69 -6.88
CA GLU A 243 -12.34 -18.03 -5.46
C GLU A 243 -12.52 -16.76 -4.60
N ILE A 244 -11.67 -15.73 -4.82
CA ILE A 244 -11.78 -14.48 -4.08
C ILE A 244 -13.09 -13.75 -4.40
N ARG A 245 -13.57 -13.79 -5.66
CA ARG A 245 -14.88 -13.24 -6.05
C ARG A 245 -16.02 -13.91 -5.33
N GLU A 246 -16.00 -15.25 -5.23
CA GLU A 246 -17.01 -16.02 -4.49
C GLU A 246 -17.07 -15.61 -3.03
N ILE A 247 -15.90 -15.47 -2.35
CA ILE A 247 -15.82 -15.02 -0.96
C ILE A 247 -16.44 -13.62 -0.81
N LEU A 248 -16.26 -12.74 -1.80
CA LEU A 248 -16.82 -11.39 -1.81
C LEU A 248 -18.30 -11.32 -2.23
N GLY A 249 -18.88 -12.42 -2.72
CA GLY A 249 -20.26 -12.48 -3.22
C GLY A 249 -20.48 -11.71 -4.53
N VAL A 250 -19.44 -11.64 -5.39
CA VAL A 250 -19.44 -10.93 -6.70
C VAL A 250 -19.05 -11.85 -7.87
N ALA A 251 -19.19 -13.16 -7.68
CA ALA A 251 -18.96 -14.18 -8.70
C ALA A 251 -20.20 -14.37 -9.58
#